data_6c96b2ea81fcc422188eb96a4396a5fa
#
_entry.id   6c96b2ea81fcc422188eb96a4396a5fa
#
_cell.length_a   1.000
_cell.length_b   1.000
_cell.length_c   1.000
_cell.angle_alpha   90.00
_cell.angle_beta   90.00
_cell.angle_gamma   90.00
#
_symmetry.space_group_name_H-M   'P 1'
#
loop_
_entity.id
_entity.type
_entity.pdbx_description
1 polymer ?
#
loop_
_entity_poly.entity_id
_entity_poly.type
_entity_poly.pdbx_seq_one_letter_code
_entity_poly.pdbx_strand_id
1 'polypeptide(L)'
;MSAATTDSTRTSLNLAHRAPAASRSRGAGSAPLRSTEELRALAEAGARELGDDAPALDVAQWAAQNFPNTLAVACSMADAVLPHVVSRVLPGVDVLFLDTGYHFTETVGTRDAVAATMDVTVVDVTPELSLAEQDERYGPDLWSRDPAACCRLRKVEPLARALSGYEAWATGVRREDAPTRTHTPLIGWDATHEIVKINPLAAW
;
A
#
# COMPACT_ATOMS: atom_id res chain seq x y z
N MET A 1 -28.94 -36.18 -41.90
CA MET A 1 -27.90 -35.16 -41.74
C MET A 1 -28.23 -34.42 -40.46
N SER A 2 -27.59 -34.79 -39.37
CA SER A 2 -27.87 -34.33 -38.00
C SER A 2 -26.85 -33.28 -37.61
N ALA A 3 -27.31 -32.05 -37.31
CA ALA A 3 -26.45 -30.96 -36.84
C ALA A 3 -26.24 -31.09 -35.32
N ALA A 4 -25.00 -31.24 -34.90
CA ALA A 4 -24.61 -31.23 -33.50
C ALA A 4 -24.49 -29.79 -32.99
N THR A 5 -25.33 -29.48 -32.01
CA THR A 5 -25.28 -28.20 -31.25
C THR A 5 -24.24 -28.34 -30.17
N THR A 6 -23.14 -27.59 -30.25
CA THR A 6 -22.14 -27.48 -29.17
C THR A 6 -22.65 -26.49 -28.14
N ASP A 7 -23.05 -27.02 -27.01
CA ASP A 7 -23.36 -26.25 -25.79
C ASP A 7 -22.04 -25.79 -25.12
N SER A 8 -21.79 -24.48 -25.21
CA SER A 8 -20.64 -23.84 -24.57
C SER A 8 -21.04 -23.35 -23.17
N THR A 9 -20.94 -24.23 -22.19
CA THR A 9 -21.13 -23.88 -20.76
C THR A 9 -20.01 -22.92 -20.31
N ARG A 10 -20.28 -21.62 -20.36
CA ARG A 10 -19.46 -20.61 -19.69
C ARG A 10 -19.62 -20.80 -18.19
N THR A 11 -18.60 -21.37 -17.56
CA THR A 11 -18.47 -21.38 -16.12
C THR A 11 -18.17 -19.95 -15.66
N SER A 12 -19.18 -19.25 -15.21
CA SER A 12 -19.03 -17.95 -14.54
C SER A 12 -18.35 -18.20 -13.20
N LEU A 13 -17.05 -17.88 -13.10
CA LEU A 13 -16.37 -17.75 -11.83
C LEU A 13 -17.01 -16.61 -11.04
N ASN A 14 -17.89 -16.96 -10.12
CA ASN A 14 -18.47 -16.07 -9.14
C ASN A 14 -17.36 -15.67 -8.16
N LEU A 15 -16.55 -14.63 -8.51
CA LEU A 15 -15.71 -13.94 -7.53
C LEU A 15 -16.67 -13.20 -6.58
N ALA A 16 -16.96 -13.86 -5.45
CA ALA A 16 -17.64 -13.21 -4.36
C ALA A 16 -16.81 -11.97 -3.96
N HIS A 17 -17.34 -10.78 -4.22
CA HIS A 17 -16.83 -9.53 -3.68
C HIS A 17 -16.81 -9.69 -2.16
N ARG A 18 -15.63 -9.95 -1.62
CA ARG A 18 -15.40 -9.89 -0.18
C ARG A 18 -15.57 -8.42 0.19
N ALA A 19 -16.54 -8.14 1.06
CA ALA A 19 -16.77 -6.81 1.59
C ALA A 19 -15.45 -6.17 2.03
N PRO A 20 -15.29 -4.82 1.90
CA PRO A 20 -14.09 -4.14 2.33
C PRO A 20 -13.79 -4.58 3.75
N ALA A 21 -12.59 -5.11 3.97
CA ALA A 21 -12.13 -5.44 5.30
C ALA A 21 -12.13 -4.13 6.07
N ALA A 22 -13.08 -3.98 6.99
CA ALA A 22 -13.01 -2.94 8.00
C ALA A 22 -11.58 -2.98 8.55
N SER A 23 -10.92 -1.80 8.61
CA SER A 23 -9.61 -1.67 9.24
C SER A 23 -9.60 -2.60 10.45
N ARG A 24 -8.62 -3.49 10.56
CA ARG A 24 -8.57 -4.40 11.71
C ARG A 24 -8.64 -3.51 12.94
N SER A 25 -9.83 -3.41 13.53
CA SER A 25 -10.00 -2.81 14.84
C SER A 25 -9.06 -3.61 15.73
N ARG A 26 -8.02 -2.96 16.24
CA ARG A 26 -7.09 -3.61 17.16
C ARG A 26 -7.93 -4.28 18.24
N GLY A 27 -7.84 -5.61 18.33
CA GLY A 27 -8.49 -6.35 19.37
C GLY A 27 -8.09 -5.75 20.72
N ALA A 28 -9.02 -5.71 21.66
CA ALA A 28 -8.77 -5.28 23.03
C ALA A 28 -7.58 -6.10 23.58
N GLY A 29 -6.37 -5.48 23.61
CA GLY A 29 -5.12 -6.14 24.01
C GLY A 29 -3.88 -5.75 23.19
N SER A 30 -3.97 -4.92 22.13
CA SER A 30 -2.77 -4.44 21.45
C SER A 30 -2.02 -3.42 22.32
N ALA A 31 -0.70 -3.54 22.39
CA ALA A 31 0.15 -2.58 23.07
C ALA A 31 -0.11 -1.16 22.54
N PRO A 32 0.01 -0.10 23.37
CA PRO A 32 -0.08 1.28 22.89
C PRO A 32 0.98 1.53 21.83
N LEU A 33 0.69 2.41 20.87
CA LEU A 33 1.69 2.85 19.90
C LEU A 33 2.83 3.58 20.62
N ARG A 34 4.03 3.42 20.09
CA ARG A 34 5.21 4.17 20.53
C ARG A 34 5.02 5.66 20.27
N SER A 35 5.68 6.48 21.08
CA SER A 35 5.72 7.93 20.90
C SER A 35 6.46 8.32 19.60
N THR A 36 6.17 9.51 19.09
CA THR A 36 6.88 10.11 17.95
C THR A 36 8.39 10.16 18.18
N GLU A 37 8.84 10.45 19.42
CA GLU A 37 10.26 10.51 19.78
C GLU A 37 10.92 9.12 19.70
N GLU A 38 10.28 8.09 20.24
CA GLU A 38 10.75 6.71 20.16
C GLU A 38 10.84 6.22 18.72
N LEU A 39 9.84 6.55 17.88
CA LEU A 39 9.83 6.18 16.48
C LEU A 39 10.91 6.90 15.66
N ARG A 40 11.20 8.18 15.95
CA ARG A 40 12.30 8.91 15.33
C ARG A 40 13.66 8.31 15.69
N ALA A 41 13.88 8.04 16.98
CA ALA A 41 15.11 7.41 17.45
C ALA A 41 15.32 6.04 16.80
N LEU A 42 14.24 5.26 16.65
CA LEU A 42 14.28 3.97 15.98
C LEU A 42 14.60 4.10 14.49
N ALA A 43 14.01 5.08 13.78
CA ALA A 43 14.32 5.36 12.38
C ALA A 43 15.79 5.72 12.17
N GLU A 44 16.34 6.59 13.03
CA GLU A 44 17.76 6.96 13.00
C GLU A 44 18.68 5.78 13.30
N ALA A 45 18.32 4.91 14.25
CA ALA A 45 19.09 3.71 14.56
C ALA A 45 19.08 2.74 13.36
N GLY A 46 17.92 2.49 12.77
CA GLY A 46 17.79 1.63 11.59
C GLY A 46 18.55 2.17 10.37
N ALA A 47 18.51 3.49 10.14
CA ALA A 47 19.30 4.11 9.07
C ALA A 47 20.81 3.91 9.27
N ARG A 48 21.31 4.01 10.49
CA ARG A 48 22.74 3.75 10.80
C ARG A 48 23.11 2.28 10.67
N GLU A 49 22.21 1.37 11.09
CA GLU A 49 22.43 -0.07 11.05
C GLU A 49 22.51 -0.60 9.63
N LEU A 50 21.57 -0.19 8.78
CA LEU A 50 21.43 -0.69 7.42
C LEU A 50 22.28 0.09 6.40
N GLY A 51 22.67 1.33 6.73
CA GLY A 51 23.37 2.20 5.79
C GLY A 51 22.53 2.55 4.57
N ASP A 52 23.22 2.78 3.43
CA ASP A 52 22.58 3.28 2.22
C ASP A 52 22.23 2.19 1.19
N ASP A 53 22.86 1.00 1.26
CA ASP A 53 22.81 0.01 0.20
C ASP A 53 22.49 -1.41 0.69
N ALA A 54 21.90 -1.55 1.88
CA ALA A 54 21.49 -2.86 2.38
C ALA A 54 20.51 -3.55 1.41
N PRO A 55 20.59 -4.89 1.24
CA PRO A 55 19.67 -5.65 0.40
C PRO A 55 18.21 -5.44 0.83
N ALA A 56 17.30 -5.42 -0.14
CA ALA A 56 15.87 -5.19 0.10
C ALA A 56 15.27 -6.14 1.15
N LEU A 57 15.73 -7.40 1.18
CA LEU A 57 15.26 -8.38 2.14
C LEU A 57 15.71 -8.05 3.57
N ASP A 58 16.93 -7.55 3.75
CA ASP A 58 17.46 -7.17 5.06
C ASP A 58 16.71 -5.95 5.61
N VAL A 59 16.40 -4.98 4.75
CA VAL A 59 15.55 -3.82 5.10
C VAL A 59 14.14 -4.27 5.50
N ALA A 60 13.55 -5.18 4.75
CA ALA A 60 12.24 -5.74 5.07
C ALA A 60 12.27 -6.56 6.36
N GLN A 61 13.35 -7.30 6.64
CA GLN A 61 13.51 -8.06 7.86
C GLN A 61 13.65 -7.16 9.09
N TRP A 62 14.43 -6.09 8.98
CA TRP A 62 14.52 -5.06 10.01
C TRP A 62 13.13 -4.47 10.31
N ALA A 63 12.36 -4.15 9.27
CA ALA A 63 11.00 -3.63 9.41
C ALA A 63 10.07 -4.63 10.13
N ALA A 64 10.10 -5.90 9.73
CA ALA A 64 9.29 -6.96 10.33
C ALA A 64 9.61 -7.19 11.82
N GLN A 65 10.89 -7.09 12.21
CA GLN A 65 11.33 -7.25 13.59
C GLN A 65 10.88 -6.08 14.47
N ASN A 66 10.94 -4.86 13.95
CA ASN A 66 10.61 -3.65 14.70
C ASN A 66 9.13 -3.30 14.70
N PHE A 67 8.37 -3.71 13.68
CA PHE A 67 6.95 -3.35 13.48
C PHE A 67 6.07 -4.57 13.14
N PRO A 68 6.12 -5.67 13.90
CA PRO A 68 5.46 -6.94 13.50
C PRO A 68 3.93 -6.82 13.34
N ASN A 69 3.30 -5.84 14.01
CA ASN A 69 1.84 -5.63 13.98
C ASN A 69 1.44 -4.21 13.58
N THR A 70 2.41 -3.34 13.28
CA THR A 70 2.22 -1.91 13.05
C THR A 70 2.90 -1.42 11.78
N LEU A 71 3.33 -2.35 10.90
CA LEU A 71 3.83 -2.08 9.56
C LEU A 71 2.69 -2.16 8.54
N ALA A 72 2.58 -1.16 7.68
CA ALA A 72 1.79 -1.22 6.46
C ALA A 72 2.70 -1.18 5.22
N VAL A 73 2.27 -1.81 4.12
CA VAL A 73 2.91 -1.70 2.81
C VAL A 73 2.00 -0.88 1.91
N ALA A 74 2.43 0.30 1.44
CA ALA A 74 1.67 1.05 0.44
C ALA A 74 2.14 0.67 -0.97
N CYS A 75 1.24 0.08 -1.76
CA CYS A 75 1.55 -0.42 -3.10
C CYS A 75 0.57 0.12 -4.14
N SER A 76 1.11 0.64 -5.26
CA SER A 76 0.31 1.10 -6.41
C SER A 76 -0.20 -0.03 -7.30
N MET A 77 0.27 -1.26 -7.06
CA MET A 77 0.00 -2.45 -7.88
C MET A 77 0.43 -2.28 -9.36
N ALA A 78 1.42 -1.41 -9.62
CA ALA A 78 2.11 -1.40 -10.91
C ALA A 78 2.95 -2.67 -11.10
N ASP A 79 3.45 -3.21 -10.00
CA ASP A 79 4.07 -4.53 -9.88
C ASP A 79 3.77 -5.11 -8.47
N ALA A 80 4.20 -6.34 -8.24
CA ALA A 80 4.02 -7.05 -6.97
C ALA A 80 5.32 -7.23 -6.17
N VAL A 81 6.41 -6.53 -6.55
CA VAL A 81 7.75 -6.75 -5.98
C VAL A 81 7.77 -6.40 -4.49
N LEU A 82 7.27 -5.23 -4.12
CA LEU A 82 7.29 -4.80 -2.72
C LEU A 82 6.45 -5.71 -1.80
N PRO A 83 5.18 -6.02 -2.11
CA PRO A 83 4.41 -7.00 -1.35
C PRO A 83 5.10 -8.36 -1.25
N HIS A 84 5.72 -8.84 -2.34
CA HIS A 84 6.45 -10.10 -2.36
C HIS A 84 7.64 -10.08 -1.39
N VAL A 85 8.49 -9.05 -1.43
CA VAL A 85 9.66 -8.95 -0.55
C VAL A 85 9.26 -8.91 0.90
N VAL A 86 8.24 -8.09 1.26
CA VAL A 86 7.84 -7.92 2.66
C VAL A 86 7.10 -9.15 3.19
N SER A 87 6.23 -9.77 2.40
CA SER A 87 5.47 -10.96 2.84
C SER A 87 6.35 -12.17 3.14
N ARG A 88 7.55 -12.25 2.55
CA ARG A 88 8.52 -13.31 2.85
C ARG A 88 9.04 -13.29 4.29
N VAL A 89 9.06 -12.12 4.92
CA VAL A 89 9.58 -11.91 6.27
C VAL A 89 8.48 -11.52 7.27
N LEU A 90 7.35 -11.04 6.79
CA LEU A 90 6.17 -10.70 7.59
C LEU A 90 4.89 -11.23 6.89
N PRO A 91 4.61 -12.54 6.99
CA PRO A 91 3.39 -13.13 6.47
C PRO A 91 2.13 -12.45 7.02
N GLY A 92 1.13 -12.24 6.17
CA GLY A 92 -0.13 -11.58 6.54
C GLY A 92 -0.03 -10.06 6.70
N VAL A 93 1.07 -9.41 6.29
CA VAL A 93 1.23 -7.95 6.35
C VAL A 93 0.11 -7.24 5.61
N ASP A 94 -0.34 -6.10 6.15
CA ASP A 94 -1.35 -5.26 5.50
C ASP A 94 -0.74 -4.53 4.30
N VAL A 95 -1.34 -4.74 3.11
CA VAL A 95 -0.97 -4.06 1.86
C VAL A 95 -2.07 -3.07 1.50
N LEU A 96 -1.79 -1.79 1.69
CA LEU A 96 -2.70 -0.69 1.41
C LEU A 96 -2.74 -0.43 -0.10
N PHE A 97 -3.87 -0.68 -0.72
CA PHE A 97 -4.16 -0.33 -2.10
C PHE A 97 -5.04 0.91 -2.14
N LEU A 98 -4.51 2.02 -2.66
CA LEU A 98 -5.25 3.27 -2.79
C LEU A 98 -6.19 3.18 -3.99
N ASP A 99 -7.42 2.76 -3.78
CA ASP A 99 -8.42 2.70 -4.85
C ASP A 99 -8.96 4.10 -5.16
N THR A 100 -8.34 4.74 -6.12
CA THR A 100 -8.70 6.09 -6.56
C THR A 100 -9.99 6.16 -7.38
N GLY A 101 -10.51 5.02 -7.84
CA GLY A 101 -11.60 4.93 -8.80
C GLY A 101 -11.19 5.17 -10.26
N TYR A 102 -9.91 5.46 -10.55
CA TYR A 102 -9.36 5.73 -11.88
C TYR A 102 -8.33 4.70 -12.33
N HIS A 103 -8.35 3.50 -11.73
CA HIS A 103 -7.39 2.46 -12.09
C HIS A 103 -7.74 1.79 -13.42
N PHE A 104 -6.69 1.40 -14.14
CA PHE A 104 -6.81 0.47 -15.26
C PHE A 104 -7.17 -0.93 -14.74
N THR A 105 -7.82 -1.71 -15.60
CA THR A 105 -8.21 -3.10 -15.27
C THR A 105 -7.02 -3.96 -14.88
N GLU A 106 -5.85 -3.72 -15.49
CA GLU A 106 -4.60 -4.43 -15.21
C GLU A 106 -4.11 -4.18 -13.78
N THR A 107 -4.24 -2.95 -13.28
CA THR A 107 -3.87 -2.60 -11.90
C THR A 107 -4.76 -3.33 -10.89
N VAL A 108 -6.07 -3.37 -11.15
CA VAL A 108 -7.02 -4.13 -10.33
C VAL A 108 -6.72 -5.63 -10.42
N GLY A 109 -6.41 -6.14 -11.62
CA GLY A 109 -6.00 -7.54 -11.82
C GLY A 109 -4.73 -7.90 -11.04
N THR A 110 -3.74 -7.00 -10.99
CA THR A 110 -2.52 -7.21 -10.18
C THR A 110 -2.86 -7.24 -8.69
N ARG A 111 -3.71 -6.32 -8.20
CA ARG A 111 -4.20 -6.31 -6.82
C ARG A 111 -4.87 -7.64 -6.45
N ASP A 112 -5.77 -8.14 -7.31
CA ASP A 112 -6.48 -9.39 -7.09
C ASP A 112 -5.55 -10.60 -7.12
N ALA A 113 -4.55 -10.60 -8.02
CA ALA A 113 -3.53 -11.64 -8.08
C ALA A 113 -2.66 -11.65 -6.81
N VAL A 114 -2.22 -10.50 -6.32
CA VAL A 114 -1.48 -10.37 -5.06
C VAL A 114 -2.29 -10.93 -3.89
N ALA A 115 -3.57 -10.54 -3.79
CA ALA A 115 -4.46 -11.03 -2.74
C ALA A 115 -4.69 -12.55 -2.78
N ALA A 116 -4.66 -13.15 -3.97
CA ALA A 116 -4.91 -14.58 -4.17
C ALA A 116 -3.67 -15.46 -4.01
N THR A 117 -2.48 -14.92 -4.27
CA THR A 117 -1.25 -15.73 -4.40
C THR A 117 -0.18 -15.46 -3.35
N MET A 118 -0.26 -14.33 -2.63
CA MET A 118 0.70 -13.96 -1.60
C MET A 118 0.08 -14.02 -0.21
N ASP A 119 0.90 -14.29 0.79
CA ASP A 119 0.49 -14.25 2.19
C ASP A 119 0.48 -12.80 2.70
N VAL A 120 -0.52 -12.05 2.27
CA VAL A 120 -0.75 -10.64 2.62
C VAL A 120 -2.24 -10.39 2.87
N THR A 121 -2.53 -9.30 3.57
CA THR A 121 -3.90 -8.79 3.70
C THR A 121 -4.02 -7.53 2.85
N VAL A 122 -4.68 -7.61 1.69
CA VAL A 122 -4.93 -6.41 0.87
C VAL A 122 -6.05 -5.60 1.50
N VAL A 123 -5.78 -4.33 1.77
CA VAL A 123 -6.70 -3.35 2.35
C VAL A 123 -6.99 -2.29 1.30
N ASP A 124 -8.22 -2.27 0.79
CA ASP A 124 -8.66 -1.23 -0.15
C ASP A 124 -8.89 0.08 0.60
N VAL A 125 -8.09 1.10 0.27
CA VAL A 125 -8.17 2.44 0.84
C VAL A 125 -8.93 3.34 -0.13
N THR A 126 -10.19 3.62 0.18
CA THR A 126 -11.09 4.37 -0.68
C THR A 126 -11.22 5.84 -0.24
N PRO A 127 -11.42 6.77 -1.20
CA PRO A 127 -11.84 8.14 -0.90
C PRO A 127 -13.20 8.20 -0.20
N GLU A 128 -13.48 9.31 0.48
CA GLU A 128 -14.79 9.52 1.13
C GLU A 128 -15.93 9.64 0.13
N LEU A 129 -15.65 10.32 -1.01
CA LEU A 129 -16.63 10.54 -2.05
C LEU A 129 -16.43 9.52 -3.18
N SER A 130 -17.52 8.96 -3.67
CA SER A 130 -17.54 8.29 -4.97
C SER A 130 -17.16 9.27 -6.10
N LEU A 131 -16.91 8.77 -7.30
CA LEU A 131 -16.63 9.65 -8.45
C LEU A 131 -17.83 10.54 -8.77
N ALA A 132 -19.05 9.98 -8.69
CA ALA A 132 -20.28 10.74 -8.98
C ALA A 132 -20.50 11.89 -7.96
N GLU A 133 -20.31 11.63 -6.66
CA GLU A 133 -20.41 12.66 -5.62
C GLU A 133 -19.31 13.71 -5.73
N GLN A 134 -18.11 13.31 -6.15
CA GLN A 134 -17.02 14.25 -6.44
C GLN A 134 -17.38 15.16 -7.61
N ASP A 135 -17.92 14.60 -8.70
CA ASP A 135 -18.30 15.36 -9.88
C ASP A 135 -19.49 16.31 -9.60
N GLU A 136 -20.44 15.87 -8.77
CA GLU A 136 -21.53 16.74 -8.30
C GLU A 136 -21.00 17.92 -7.48
N ARG A 137 -20.04 17.68 -6.58
CA ARG A 137 -19.54 18.68 -5.64
C ARG A 137 -18.51 19.64 -6.26
N TYR A 138 -17.64 19.15 -7.13
CA TYR A 138 -16.49 19.89 -7.68
C TYR A 138 -16.57 20.09 -9.18
N GLY A 139 -17.59 19.54 -9.85
CA GLY A 139 -17.73 19.49 -11.30
C GLY A 139 -16.91 18.34 -11.92
N PRO A 140 -17.23 17.96 -13.17
CA PRO A 140 -16.61 16.84 -13.86
C PRO A 140 -15.11 17.09 -14.12
N ASP A 141 -14.37 16.01 -14.34
CA ASP A 141 -12.95 16.00 -14.74
C ASP A 141 -12.03 16.79 -13.80
N LEU A 142 -12.26 16.70 -12.47
CA LEU A 142 -11.41 17.37 -11.47
C LEU A 142 -9.93 17.00 -11.65
N TRP A 143 -9.64 15.77 -12.04
CA TRP A 143 -8.27 15.27 -12.31
C TRP A 143 -7.53 16.09 -13.38
N SER A 144 -8.26 16.67 -14.34
CA SER A 144 -7.70 17.49 -15.42
C SER A 144 -7.66 18.97 -15.05
N ARG A 145 -8.69 19.49 -14.37
CA ARG A 145 -8.85 20.92 -14.05
C ARG A 145 -8.05 21.35 -12.84
N ASP A 146 -7.99 20.48 -11.81
CA ASP A 146 -7.21 20.68 -10.59
C ASP A 146 -6.63 19.34 -10.11
N PRO A 147 -5.52 18.89 -10.73
CA PRO A 147 -4.86 17.64 -10.36
C PRO A 147 -4.44 17.58 -8.90
N ALA A 148 -4.09 18.71 -8.30
CA ALA A 148 -3.68 18.79 -6.90
C ALA A 148 -4.84 18.49 -5.95
N ALA A 149 -6.01 19.10 -6.18
CA ALA A 149 -7.22 18.81 -5.41
C ALA A 149 -7.67 17.36 -5.61
N CYS A 150 -7.65 16.86 -6.84
CA CYS A 150 -7.98 15.45 -7.12
C CYS A 150 -7.03 14.49 -6.38
N CYS A 151 -5.73 14.72 -6.46
CA CYS A 151 -4.73 13.90 -5.75
C CYS A 151 -4.94 13.96 -4.23
N ARG A 152 -5.19 15.14 -3.66
CA ARG A 152 -5.46 15.31 -2.24
C ARG A 152 -6.66 14.47 -1.80
N LEU A 153 -7.79 14.61 -2.48
CA LEU A 153 -9.05 13.93 -2.12
C LEU A 153 -8.99 12.41 -2.32
N ARG A 154 -8.31 11.96 -3.37
CA ARG A 154 -8.34 10.54 -3.76
C ARG A 154 -7.13 9.73 -3.35
N LYS A 155 -6.05 10.37 -2.88
CA LYS A 155 -4.82 9.69 -2.46
C LYS A 155 -4.33 10.16 -1.10
N VAL A 156 -4.07 11.46 -0.93
CA VAL A 156 -3.38 11.98 0.27
C VAL A 156 -4.23 11.81 1.52
N GLU A 157 -5.48 12.29 1.49
CA GLU A 157 -6.38 12.19 2.63
C GLU A 157 -6.75 10.73 2.98
N PRO A 158 -7.11 9.86 1.99
CA PRO A 158 -7.34 8.44 2.27
C PRO A 158 -6.13 7.73 2.86
N LEU A 159 -4.93 7.99 2.32
CA LEU A 159 -3.70 7.39 2.84
C LEU A 159 -3.42 7.83 4.27
N ALA A 160 -3.55 9.12 4.57
CA ALA A 160 -3.33 9.64 5.92
C ALA A 160 -4.28 8.98 6.94
N ARG A 161 -5.55 8.81 6.58
CA ARG A 161 -6.51 8.09 7.43
C ARG A 161 -6.11 6.62 7.63
N ALA A 162 -5.71 5.94 6.56
CA ALA A 162 -5.32 4.54 6.64
C ALA A 162 -4.07 4.35 7.51
N LEU A 163 -3.09 5.25 7.39
CA LEU A 163 -1.82 5.18 8.13
C LEU A 163 -1.94 5.52 9.62
N SER A 164 -3.02 6.17 10.08
CA SER A 164 -3.17 6.58 11.47
C SER A 164 -3.12 5.44 12.50
N GLY A 165 -3.26 4.19 12.04
CA GLY A 165 -3.17 2.99 12.87
C GLY A 165 -1.80 2.32 12.89
N TYR A 166 -0.82 2.80 12.14
CA TYR A 166 0.49 2.18 11.97
C TYR A 166 1.61 3.05 12.54
N GLU A 167 2.74 2.44 12.86
CA GLU A 167 3.97 3.10 13.31
C GLU A 167 5.00 3.21 12.20
N ALA A 168 4.85 2.38 11.16
CA ALA A 168 5.72 2.39 10.00
C ALA A 168 4.97 2.03 8.71
N TRP A 169 5.46 2.52 7.59
CA TRP A 169 4.98 2.13 6.27
C TRP A 169 6.13 1.90 5.30
N ALA A 170 6.00 0.85 4.49
CA ALA A 170 6.95 0.54 3.43
C ALA A 170 6.43 1.03 2.07
N THR A 171 7.34 1.59 1.26
CA THR A 171 7.03 2.11 -0.08
C THR A 171 7.94 1.48 -1.14
N GLY A 172 7.45 1.39 -2.38
CA GLY A 172 8.19 0.84 -3.52
C GLY A 172 9.07 1.87 -4.24
N VAL A 173 9.47 2.95 -3.58
CA VAL A 173 10.32 3.99 -4.18
C VAL A 173 11.69 3.42 -4.48
N ARG A 174 12.20 3.67 -5.72
CA ARG A 174 13.57 3.41 -6.13
C ARG A 174 14.30 4.73 -6.40
N ARG A 175 15.59 4.79 -6.12
CA ARG A 175 16.41 6.00 -6.36
C ARG A 175 16.51 6.32 -7.85
N GLU A 176 16.49 5.31 -8.70
CA GLU A 176 16.55 5.44 -10.17
C GLU A 176 15.26 5.99 -10.81
N ASP A 177 14.11 5.92 -10.13
CA ASP A 177 12.82 6.33 -10.69
C ASP A 177 12.77 7.81 -11.08
N ALA A 178 13.51 8.68 -10.36
CA ALA A 178 13.54 10.12 -10.64
C ALA A 178 14.72 10.81 -9.96
N PRO A 179 15.25 11.91 -10.53
CA PRO A 179 16.34 12.69 -9.92
C PRO A 179 16.03 13.18 -8.50
N THR A 180 14.76 13.45 -8.20
CA THR A 180 14.32 13.88 -6.87
C THR A 180 14.38 12.78 -5.82
N ARG A 181 14.57 11.51 -6.23
CA ARG A 181 14.62 10.33 -5.36
C ARG A 181 16.03 9.79 -5.12
N THR A 182 17.06 10.35 -5.78
CA THR A 182 18.45 9.87 -5.74
C THR A 182 18.98 9.66 -4.32
N HIS A 183 18.54 10.46 -3.36
CA HIS A 183 18.98 10.40 -1.96
C HIS A 183 17.90 9.83 -1.02
N THR A 184 16.93 9.07 -1.55
CA THR A 184 15.93 8.40 -0.70
C THR A 184 16.62 7.42 0.24
N PRO A 185 16.51 7.57 1.57
CA PRO A 185 17.10 6.64 2.53
C PRO A 185 16.33 5.30 2.54
N LEU A 186 16.99 4.22 2.96
CA LEU A 186 16.32 2.93 3.17
C LEU A 186 15.35 3.02 4.34
N ILE A 187 15.76 3.68 5.43
CA ILE A 187 14.92 3.99 6.59
C ILE A 187 14.97 5.49 6.84
N GLY A 188 13.82 6.10 7.03
CA GLY A 188 13.71 7.53 7.29
C GLY A 188 12.47 7.88 8.12
N TRP A 189 12.33 9.15 8.40
CA TRP A 189 11.18 9.71 9.10
C TRP A 189 10.21 10.36 8.12
N ASP A 190 8.95 9.99 8.20
CA ASP A 190 7.88 10.69 7.49
C ASP A 190 7.26 11.74 8.42
N ALA A 191 7.65 13.01 8.21
CA ALA A 191 7.16 14.11 9.02
C ALA A 191 5.68 14.45 8.76
N THR A 192 5.12 14.03 7.61
CA THR A 192 3.72 14.28 7.28
C THR A 192 2.78 13.37 8.05
N HIS A 193 3.16 12.10 8.19
CA HIS A 193 2.35 11.09 8.88
C HIS A 193 2.84 10.80 10.30
N GLU A 194 4.00 11.37 10.70
CA GLU A 194 4.66 11.17 12.00
C GLU A 194 4.96 9.70 12.31
N ILE A 195 5.39 8.95 11.31
CA ILE A 195 5.74 7.51 11.39
C ILE A 195 7.04 7.21 10.65
N VAL A 196 7.58 6.01 10.85
CA VAL A 196 8.79 5.56 10.16
C VAL A 196 8.47 5.21 8.70
N LYS A 197 9.26 5.75 7.77
CA LYS A 197 9.18 5.41 6.34
C LYS A 197 10.29 4.48 5.95
N ILE A 198 9.92 3.39 5.29
CA ILE A 198 10.81 2.30 4.91
C ILE A 198 10.76 2.14 3.40
N ASN A 199 11.93 2.12 2.75
CA ASN A 199 12.05 2.03 1.30
C ASN A 199 12.94 0.84 0.92
N PRO A 200 12.46 -0.40 1.01
CA PRO A 200 13.29 -1.60 0.79
C PRO A 200 13.89 -1.68 -0.60
N LEU A 201 13.23 -1.05 -1.59
CA LEU A 201 13.66 -1.07 -2.98
C LEU A 201 14.47 0.17 -3.38
N ALA A 202 14.83 1.05 -2.45
CA ALA A 202 15.47 2.32 -2.81
C ALA A 202 16.86 2.12 -3.46
N ALA A 203 17.58 1.07 -3.09
CA ALA A 203 18.91 0.74 -3.63
C ALA A 203 18.88 -0.25 -4.82
N TRP A 204 17.71 -0.57 -5.34
CA TRP A 204 17.56 -1.48 -6.49
C TRP A 204 17.89 -0.75 -7.77
#